data_8b1c8a053b40a843a42efff77f27afde
#
_entry.id   8b1c8a053b40a843a42efff77f27afde
#
_cell.length_a   1.000
_cell.length_b   1.000
_cell.length_c   1.000
_cell.angle_alpha   90.00
_cell.angle_beta   90.00
_cell.angle_gamma   90.00
#
_symmetry.space_group_name_H-M   'P 1'
#
loop_
_entity.id
_entity.type
_entity.pdbx_description
1 polymer ?
#
loop_
_entity_poly.entity_id
_entity_poly.type
_entity_poly.pdbx_seq_one_letter_code
_entity_poly.pdbx_strand_id
1 'polypeptide(L)'
;MKDGVPWRVRKALAEAEKKHARFAGRIKPDHNPHAPRGIQPHTHPRIFEGQVVSIIGGGPSLKNFDISVTKRSACIAVNQSFEIAPWADWLHFADASWWQWNSKDVLAKFEGLISTATSEVKTCNHPRILRYWRDRRNFSLIPTTLHGWDSGTQAVNLAYHLGARKIVLFGIDMQIAADGATQWHTKHKRQTYAANYPKFAASLTQSVLKLESLGVRVVRATAPGIPEAPLETIEQCFQVGS
;
A
#
# COMPACT_ATOMS: atom_id res chain seq x y z
N MET A 1 -23.37 1.99 -3.62
CA MET A 1 -21.92 2.00 -3.31
C MET A 1 -21.09 3.02 -4.14
N LYS A 2 -21.69 4.12 -4.67
CA LYS A 2 -20.94 5.11 -5.52
C LYS A 2 -20.61 6.43 -4.81
N ASP A 3 -21.11 6.67 -3.62
CA ASP A 3 -21.15 8.01 -3.00
C ASP A 3 -20.09 8.22 -1.91
N GLY A 4 -18.95 7.67 -1.94
CA GLY A 4 -17.85 7.92 -1.00
C GLY A 4 -16.47 7.70 -1.60
N VAL A 5 -16.39 7.35 -2.86
CA VAL A 5 -15.09 7.12 -3.52
C VAL A 5 -14.63 8.41 -4.18
N PRO A 6 -13.37 8.86 -3.96
CA PRO A 6 -12.83 10.07 -4.58
C PRO A 6 -13.07 10.11 -6.09
N TRP A 7 -13.41 11.29 -6.62
CA TRP A 7 -13.70 11.49 -8.04
C TRP A 7 -12.63 10.87 -8.98
N ARG A 8 -11.36 11.06 -8.64
CA ARG A 8 -10.21 10.54 -9.37
C ARG A 8 -10.26 9.02 -9.47
N VAL A 9 -10.55 8.34 -8.37
CA VAL A 9 -10.66 6.88 -8.30
C VAL A 9 -11.90 6.40 -9.05
N ARG A 10 -13.05 7.08 -8.91
CA ARG A 10 -14.28 6.77 -9.67
C ARG A 10 -14.05 6.86 -11.17
N LYS A 11 -13.37 7.92 -11.64
CA LYS A 11 -13.03 8.10 -13.04
C LYS A 11 -12.12 6.98 -13.54
N ALA A 12 -11.05 6.67 -12.79
CA ALA A 12 -10.12 5.61 -13.13
C ALA A 12 -10.78 4.22 -13.15
N LEU A 13 -11.67 3.93 -12.20
CA LEU A 13 -12.46 2.69 -12.18
C LEU A 13 -13.37 2.61 -13.42
N ALA A 14 -14.08 3.67 -13.76
CA ALA A 14 -14.98 3.70 -14.93
C ALA A 14 -14.22 3.55 -16.26
N GLU A 15 -13.04 4.17 -16.37
CA GLU A 15 -12.17 4.01 -17.56
C GLU A 15 -11.60 2.61 -17.66
N ALA A 16 -11.21 2.04 -16.52
CA ALA A 16 -10.66 0.69 -16.44
C ALA A 16 -11.75 -0.37 -16.72
N GLU A 17 -12.96 -0.21 -16.22
CA GLU A 17 -14.10 -1.09 -16.55
C GLU A 17 -14.37 -1.10 -18.07
N LYS A 18 -14.28 0.04 -18.73
CA LYS A 18 -14.41 0.12 -20.19
C LYS A 18 -13.30 -0.63 -20.94
N LYS A 19 -12.05 -0.59 -20.43
CA LYS A 19 -10.93 -1.36 -20.99
C LYS A 19 -11.08 -2.86 -20.71
N HIS A 20 -11.49 -3.23 -19.49
CA HIS A 20 -11.66 -4.63 -19.08
C HIS A 20 -12.84 -5.33 -19.74
N ALA A 21 -13.91 -4.64 -20.10
CA ALA A 21 -15.02 -5.21 -20.86
C ALA A 21 -14.53 -5.84 -22.20
N ARG A 22 -13.39 -5.37 -22.73
CA ARG A 22 -12.73 -5.97 -23.92
C ARG A 22 -11.86 -7.20 -23.59
N PHE A 23 -11.55 -7.48 -22.31
CA PHE A 23 -10.64 -8.55 -21.87
C PHE A 23 -11.28 -9.55 -20.89
N ALA A 24 -12.51 -9.34 -20.45
CA ALA A 24 -13.20 -10.12 -19.41
C ALA A 24 -13.38 -11.63 -19.71
N GLY A 25 -13.01 -12.10 -20.89
CA GLY A 25 -13.12 -13.52 -21.27
C GLY A 25 -11.85 -14.37 -21.12
N ARG A 26 -10.72 -13.83 -20.63
CA ARG A 26 -9.41 -14.54 -20.70
C ARG A 26 -8.66 -14.78 -19.40
N ILE A 27 -9.11 -14.26 -18.27
CA ILE A 27 -8.44 -14.50 -16.99
C ILE A 27 -9.20 -15.58 -16.25
N LYS A 28 -8.68 -16.83 -16.31
CA LYS A 28 -9.07 -17.87 -15.36
C LYS A 28 -8.60 -17.43 -13.97
N PRO A 29 -9.42 -17.55 -12.90
CA PRO A 29 -8.96 -17.30 -11.56
C PRO A 29 -7.81 -18.27 -11.26
N ASP A 30 -6.60 -17.73 -11.07
CA ASP A 30 -5.45 -18.53 -10.69
C ASP A 30 -5.75 -19.25 -9.37
N HIS A 31 -5.63 -20.56 -9.42
CA HIS A 31 -5.86 -21.41 -8.28
C HIS A 31 -4.68 -21.31 -7.32
N ASN A 32 -4.79 -20.47 -6.29
CA ASN A 32 -3.84 -20.51 -5.18
C ASN A 32 -4.17 -21.69 -4.27
N PRO A 33 -3.37 -22.79 -4.23
CA PRO A 33 -3.65 -23.99 -3.45
C PRO A 33 -3.63 -23.73 -1.93
N HIS A 34 -3.10 -22.59 -1.48
CA HIS A 34 -3.03 -22.17 -0.08
C HIS A 34 -4.11 -21.13 0.30
N ALA A 35 -5.06 -20.88 -0.59
CA ALA A 35 -6.13 -19.94 -0.33
C ALA A 35 -7.05 -20.43 0.81
N PRO A 36 -7.30 -19.65 1.86
CA PRO A 36 -8.30 -20.01 2.88
C PRO A 36 -9.67 -20.16 2.22
N ARG A 37 -10.36 -21.25 2.55
CA ARG A 37 -11.69 -21.55 1.99
C ARG A 37 -12.69 -20.43 2.30
N GLY A 38 -13.47 -20.03 1.31
CA GLY A 38 -14.60 -19.10 1.46
C GLY A 38 -14.27 -17.62 1.29
N ILE A 39 -13.04 -17.26 0.87
CA ILE A 39 -12.71 -15.88 0.51
C ILE A 39 -12.50 -15.79 -1.00
N GLN A 40 -13.21 -14.87 -1.63
CA GLN A 40 -12.91 -14.45 -3.00
C GLN A 40 -11.99 -13.23 -2.93
N PRO A 41 -10.72 -13.32 -3.40
CA PRO A 41 -9.86 -12.17 -3.48
C PRO A 41 -10.35 -11.21 -4.56
N HIS A 42 -10.07 -9.93 -4.38
CA HIS A 42 -10.45 -8.91 -5.34
C HIS A 42 -9.32 -8.71 -6.35
N THR A 43 -9.68 -8.55 -7.60
CA THR A 43 -8.82 -7.98 -8.63
C THR A 43 -9.27 -6.55 -8.89
N HIS A 44 -8.32 -5.66 -9.10
CA HIS A 44 -8.62 -4.30 -9.51
C HIS A 44 -8.00 -4.00 -10.86
N PRO A 45 -8.70 -3.18 -11.66
CA PRO A 45 -8.07 -2.61 -12.84
C PRO A 45 -6.84 -1.78 -12.42
N ARG A 46 -5.89 -1.63 -13.32
CA ARG A 46 -4.66 -0.85 -13.12
C ARG A 46 -4.97 0.66 -13.10
N ILE A 47 -5.64 1.10 -12.02
CA ILE A 47 -6.16 2.48 -11.89
C ILE A 47 -5.07 3.55 -11.79
N PHE A 48 -3.83 3.16 -11.48
CA PHE A 48 -2.67 4.04 -11.41
C PHE A 48 -1.69 3.78 -12.57
N GLU A 49 -2.19 3.26 -13.70
CA GLU A 49 -1.37 2.90 -14.86
C GLU A 49 -0.47 4.06 -15.30
N GLY A 50 0.85 3.81 -15.31
CA GLY A 50 1.86 4.77 -15.72
C GLY A 50 2.08 5.95 -14.76
N GLN A 51 1.41 5.98 -13.60
CA GLN A 51 1.49 7.10 -12.66
C GLN A 51 2.63 6.92 -11.63
N VAL A 52 3.01 8.06 -11.02
CA VAL A 52 3.73 8.07 -9.75
C VAL A 52 2.74 7.76 -8.64
N VAL A 53 3.11 6.83 -7.74
CA VAL A 53 2.30 6.46 -6.58
C VAL A 53 3.09 6.71 -5.30
N SER A 54 2.59 7.59 -4.44
CA SER A 54 3.11 7.81 -3.10
C SER A 54 2.58 6.77 -2.13
N ILE A 55 3.46 6.15 -1.35
CA ILE A 55 3.10 5.26 -0.24
C ILE A 55 3.48 5.95 1.06
N ILE A 56 2.50 6.19 1.93
CA ILE A 56 2.68 6.89 3.20
C ILE A 56 2.60 5.88 4.33
N GLY A 57 3.74 5.57 4.93
CA GLY A 57 3.88 4.67 6.06
C GLY A 57 3.71 5.34 7.42
N GLY A 58 4.08 4.60 8.47
CA GLY A 58 3.96 5.06 9.86
C GLY A 58 5.27 5.54 10.48
N GLY A 59 6.37 5.56 9.74
CA GLY A 59 7.70 5.79 10.30
C GLY A 59 7.92 7.15 10.92
N PRO A 60 8.83 7.23 11.93
CA PRO A 60 9.13 8.47 12.66
C PRO A 60 9.61 9.62 11.79
N SER A 61 10.18 9.35 10.62
CA SER A 61 10.64 10.36 9.66
C SER A 61 9.53 11.32 9.18
N LEU A 62 8.26 10.96 9.41
CA LEU A 62 7.12 11.83 9.09
C LEU A 62 6.78 12.84 10.17
N LYS A 63 7.38 12.79 11.37
CA LYS A 63 6.97 13.60 12.53
C LYS A 63 6.90 15.11 12.24
N ASN A 64 7.80 15.63 11.40
CA ASN A 64 7.85 17.04 11.02
C ASN A 64 7.87 17.23 9.49
N PHE A 65 7.43 16.23 8.75
CA PHE A 65 7.43 16.26 7.29
C PHE A 65 6.10 16.79 6.75
N ASP A 66 6.15 17.74 5.81
CA ASP A 66 4.94 18.19 5.12
C ASP A 66 4.48 17.14 4.10
N ILE A 67 3.56 16.28 4.54
CA ILE A 67 3.01 15.21 3.72
C ILE A 67 2.08 15.70 2.62
N SER A 68 1.69 16.98 2.61
CA SER A 68 0.81 17.55 1.60
C SER A 68 1.40 17.47 0.18
N VAL A 69 2.71 17.35 0.06
CA VAL A 69 3.43 17.13 -1.22
C VAL A 69 2.92 15.90 -1.97
N THR A 70 2.38 14.90 -1.27
CA THR A 70 1.84 13.66 -1.87
C THR A 70 0.53 13.88 -2.63
N LYS A 71 -0.14 15.04 -2.48
CA LYS A 71 -1.30 15.41 -3.29
C LYS A 71 -0.98 15.54 -4.79
N ARG A 72 0.31 15.59 -5.13
CA ARG A 72 0.82 15.65 -6.51
C ARG A 72 0.74 14.31 -7.26
N SER A 73 0.45 13.19 -6.57
CA SER A 73 0.42 11.84 -7.14
C SER A 73 -0.80 11.06 -6.69
N ALA A 74 -1.01 9.89 -7.27
CA ALA A 74 -1.85 8.87 -6.65
C ALA A 74 -1.23 8.45 -5.30
N CYS A 75 -2.06 8.11 -4.32
CA CYS A 75 -1.59 7.96 -2.95
C CYS A 75 -2.20 6.74 -2.25
N ILE A 76 -1.34 5.94 -1.61
CA ILE A 76 -1.72 4.82 -0.74
C ILE A 76 -1.28 5.16 0.69
N ALA A 77 -2.25 5.35 1.58
CA ALA A 77 -1.99 5.44 3.01
C ALA A 77 -1.86 4.05 3.64
N VAL A 78 -0.97 3.89 4.61
CA VAL A 78 -0.75 2.63 5.33
C VAL A 78 -1.10 2.81 6.80
N ASN A 79 -2.00 1.96 7.31
CA ASN A 79 -2.45 1.99 8.71
C ASN A 79 -2.90 3.41 9.13
N GLN A 80 -2.31 3.98 10.20
CA GLN A 80 -2.72 5.26 10.78
C GLN A 80 -2.49 6.47 9.86
N SER A 81 -1.76 6.31 8.76
CA SER A 81 -1.43 7.45 7.88
C SER A 81 -2.63 8.05 7.15
N PHE A 82 -3.81 7.40 7.19
CA PHE A 82 -5.06 8.01 6.76
C PHE A 82 -5.41 9.30 7.53
N GLU A 83 -4.92 9.46 8.77
CA GLU A 83 -5.19 10.67 9.57
C GLU A 83 -4.44 11.90 9.06
N ILE A 84 -3.21 11.71 8.54
CA ILE A 84 -2.39 12.80 8.01
C ILE A 84 -2.53 12.95 6.49
N ALA A 85 -3.08 11.95 5.82
CA ALA A 85 -3.35 11.94 4.39
C ALA A 85 -4.79 11.51 4.09
N PRO A 86 -5.82 12.23 4.58
CA PRO A 86 -7.22 11.86 4.32
C PRO A 86 -7.61 11.94 2.84
N TRP A 87 -6.80 12.58 2.02
CA TRP A 87 -6.95 12.65 0.56
C TRP A 87 -6.41 11.43 -0.19
N ALA A 88 -5.80 10.46 0.50
CA ALA A 88 -5.26 9.27 -0.16
C ALA A 88 -6.35 8.52 -0.92
N ASP A 89 -6.01 8.03 -2.10
CA ASP A 89 -6.93 7.28 -2.96
C ASP A 89 -7.21 5.89 -2.38
N TRP A 90 -6.26 5.37 -1.58
CA TRP A 90 -6.31 4.01 -1.04
C TRP A 90 -5.74 3.94 0.38
N LEU A 91 -6.34 3.12 1.24
CA LEU A 91 -5.83 2.74 2.56
C LEU A 91 -5.54 1.24 2.56
N HIS A 92 -4.32 0.86 2.94
CA HIS A 92 -3.95 -0.53 3.12
C HIS A 92 -3.53 -0.84 4.56
N PHE A 93 -3.96 -1.99 5.07
CA PHE A 93 -3.54 -2.51 6.37
C PHE A 93 -3.33 -4.03 6.33
N ALA A 94 -2.43 -4.57 7.16
CA ALA A 94 -2.12 -5.99 7.22
C ALA A 94 -2.64 -6.68 8.50
N ASP A 95 -2.88 -5.93 9.58
CA ASP A 95 -3.20 -6.47 10.89
C ASP A 95 -4.67 -6.32 11.23
N ALA A 96 -5.33 -7.45 11.51
CA ALA A 96 -6.74 -7.46 11.89
C ALA A 96 -6.98 -6.71 13.21
N SER A 97 -6.04 -6.79 14.17
CA SER A 97 -6.12 -6.02 15.42
C SER A 97 -6.08 -4.50 15.17
N TRP A 98 -5.29 -4.04 14.19
CA TRP A 98 -5.31 -2.62 13.82
C TRP A 98 -6.70 -2.20 13.33
N TRP A 99 -7.34 -3.00 12.48
CA TRP A 99 -8.69 -2.74 12.01
C TRP A 99 -9.72 -2.72 13.15
N GLN A 100 -9.65 -3.67 14.09
CA GLN A 100 -10.56 -3.69 15.26
C GLN A 100 -10.51 -2.38 16.05
N TRP A 101 -9.33 -1.78 16.19
CA TRP A 101 -9.16 -0.56 16.97
C TRP A 101 -9.51 0.72 16.20
N ASN A 102 -9.39 0.71 14.87
CA ASN A 102 -9.46 1.92 14.06
C ASN A 102 -10.63 1.94 13.08
N SER A 103 -11.36 0.83 12.91
CA SER A 103 -12.40 0.70 11.90
C SER A 103 -13.47 1.80 11.97
N LYS A 104 -13.90 2.19 13.17
CA LYS A 104 -14.89 3.26 13.38
C LYS A 104 -14.39 4.60 12.83
N ASP A 105 -13.15 4.95 13.15
CA ASP A 105 -12.54 6.20 12.69
C ASP A 105 -12.27 6.18 11.19
N VAL A 106 -11.76 5.06 10.67
CA VAL A 106 -11.55 4.89 9.23
C VAL A 106 -12.86 5.04 8.46
N LEU A 107 -13.91 4.36 8.89
CA LEU A 107 -15.20 4.40 8.18
C LEU A 107 -15.86 5.78 8.24
N ALA A 108 -15.59 6.56 9.29
CA ALA A 108 -16.11 7.91 9.45
C ALA A 108 -15.32 8.99 8.70
N LYS A 109 -13.99 8.80 8.51
CA LYS A 109 -13.08 9.87 8.07
C LYS A 109 -12.41 9.61 6.73
N PHE A 110 -12.36 8.36 6.27
CA PHE A 110 -11.65 7.99 5.06
C PHE A 110 -12.62 7.59 3.93
N GLU A 111 -12.55 8.30 2.83
CA GLU A 111 -13.45 8.10 1.68
C GLU A 111 -12.87 7.17 0.60
N GLY A 112 -11.53 6.98 0.57
CA GLY A 112 -10.84 6.16 -0.41
C GLY A 112 -11.16 4.66 -0.32
N LEU A 113 -10.57 3.89 -1.20
CA LEU A 113 -10.65 2.43 -1.18
C LEU A 113 -9.87 1.86 0.01
N ILE A 114 -10.36 0.78 0.60
CA ILE A 114 -9.74 0.15 1.76
C ILE A 114 -9.37 -1.29 1.40
N SER A 115 -8.16 -1.71 1.72
CA SER A 115 -7.73 -3.09 1.45
C SER A 115 -6.94 -3.73 2.57
N THR A 116 -6.92 -5.06 2.55
CA THR A 116 -6.13 -5.86 3.48
C THR A 116 -5.69 -7.19 2.85
N ALA A 117 -4.55 -7.70 3.32
CA ALA A 117 -4.11 -9.08 3.04
C ALA A 117 -4.07 -9.93 4.34
N THR A 118 -4.85 -9.56 5.37
CA THR A 118 -4.97 -10.40 6.57
C THR A 118 -5.78 -11.67 6.30
N SER A 119 -5.38 -12.77 6.93
CA SER A 119 -6.13 -14.03 6.91
C SER A 119 -7.30 -14.06 7.90
N GLU A 120 -7.38 -13.08 8.81
CA GLU A 120 -8.43 -13.01 9.85
C GLU A 120 -9.72 -12.43 9.28
N VAL A 121 -10.44 -13.24 8.52
CA VAL A 121 -11.63 -12.83 7.76
C VAL A 121 -12.75 -12.30 8.62
N LYS A 122 -13.05 -12.98 9.74
CA LYS A 122 -14.18 -12.61 10.60
C LYS A 122 -14.03 -11.21 11.19
N THR A 123 -12.81 -10.84 11.55
CA THR A 123 -12.48 -9.54 12.13
C THR A 123 -12.60 -8.39 11.13
N CYS A 124 -12.28 -8.65 9.87
CA CYS A 124 -12.24 -7.63 8.82
C CYS A 124 -13.39 -7.77 7.81
N ASN A 125 -14.53 -8.34 8.21
CA ASN A 125 -15.69 -8.53 7.34
C ASN A 125 -16.50 -7.25 7.20
N HIS A 126 -16.12 -6.38 6.27
CA HIS A 126 -16.86 -5.15 5.95
C HIS A 126 -16.92 -4.97 4.43
N PRO A 127 -18.06 -4.53 3.84
CA PRO A 127 -18.25 -4.44 2.39
C PRO A 127 -17.30 -3.44 1.69
N ARG A 128 -16.75 -2.46 2.41
CA ARG A 128 -15.74 -1.53 1.88
C ARG A 128 -14.32 -2.10 1.82
N ILE A 129 -14.07 -3.30 2.38
CA ILE A 129 -12.73 -3.89 2.43
C ILE A 129 -12.50 -4.81 1.25
N LEU A 130 -11.51 -4.47 0.46
CA LEU A 130 -11.00 -5.27 -0.63
C LEU A 130 -9.95 -6.24 -0.09
N ARG A 131 -10.08 -7.51 -0.42
CA ARG A 131 -9.23 -8.56 0.15
C ARG A 131 -8.23 -9.05 -0.88
N TYR A 132 -7.02 -9.31 -0.38
CA TYR A 132 -5.94 -9.94 -1.12
C TYR A 132 -5.44 -11.15 -0.35
N TRP A 133 -4.85 -12.12 -1.05
CA TRP A 133 -4.03 -13.15 -0.44
C TRP A 133 -2.70 -12.54 0.02
N ARG A 134 -2.03 -13.17 0.96
CA ARG A 134 -0.69 -12.76 1.39
C ARG A 134 0.34 -13.83 1.06
N ASP A 135 1.39 -13.46 0.34
CA ASP A 135 2.64 -14.22 0.23
C ASP A 135 3.73 -13.54 1.06
N ARG A 136 4.37 -14.29 1.93
CA ARG A 136 5.48 -13.81 2.75
C ARG A 136 6.85 -14.14 2.20
N ARG A 137 6.93 -14.96 1.14
CA ARG A 137 8.18 -15.49 0.60
C ARG A 137 8.65 -14.70 -0.60
N ASN A 138 7.76 -14.44 -1.56
CA ASN A 138 8.15 -13.88 -2.84
C ASN A 138 7.25 -12.72 -3.25
N PHE A 139 7.84 -11.74 -3.95
CA PHE A 139 7.09 -10.70 -4.62
C PHE A 139 6.05 -11.32 -5.56
N SER A 140 4.81 -10.87 -5.45
CA SER A 140 3.71 -11.48 -6.19
C SER A 140 3.45 -10.74 -7.50
N LEU A 141 3.41 -11.51 -8.59
CA LEU A 141 2.90 -11.06 -9.89
C LEU A 141 1.41 -11.37 -10.07
N ILE A 142 0.82 -12.12 -9.13
CA ILE A 142 -0.59 -12.53 -9.15
C ILE A 142 -1.42 -11.37 -8.60
N PRO A 143 -2.35 -10.78 -9.38
CA PRO A 143 -3.08 -9.57 -9.00
C PRO A 143 -3.92 -9.69 -7.72
N THR A 144 -4.24 -10.92 -7.30
CA THR A 144 -5.02 -11.21 -6.08
C THR A 144 -4.16 -11.43 -4.85
N THR A 145 -2.82 -11.34 -4.97
CA THR A 145 -1.88 -11.69 -3.89
C THR A 145 -0.91 -10.55 -3.64
N LEU A 146 -0.69 -10.19 -2.38
CA LEU A 146 0.29 -9.19 -1.98
C LEU A 146 1.44 -9.84 -1.21
N HIS A 147 2.66 -9.50 -1.61
CA HIS A 147 3.88 -9.87 -0.90
C HIS A 147 4.13 -8.95 0.28
N GLY A 148 4.61 -9.50 1.39
CA GLY A 148 5.18 -8.72 2.48
C GLY A 148 4.86 -9.23 3.88
N TRP A 149 5.79 -8.96 4.78
CA TRP A 149 5.63 -9.24 6.22
C TRP A 149 4.90 -8.11 6.95
N ASP A 150 4.90 -6.90 6.40
CA ASP A 150 4.32 -5.69 6.95
C ASP A 150 3.40 -5.00 5.94
N SER A 151 2.61 -4.05 6.43
CA SER A 151 1.63 -3.32 5.61
C SER A 151 2.31 -2.44 4.55
N GLY A 152 3.48 -1.88 4.84
CA GLY A 152 4.22 -1.02 3.90
C GLY A 152 4.71 -1.80 2.69
N THR A 153 5.35 -2.96 2.90
CA THR A 153 5.79 -3.84 1.82
C THR A 153 4.61 -4.34 0.98
N GLN A 154 3.48 -4.68 1.62
CA GLN A 154 2.26 -5.07 0.91
C GLN A 154 1.70 -3.93 0.06
N ALA A 155 1.75 -2.68 0.54
CA ALA A 155 1.33 -1.50 -0.22
C ALA A 155 2.22 -1.26 -1.45
N VAL A 156 3.52 -1.57 -1.38
CA VAL A 156 4.44 -1.53 -2.53
C VAL A 156 4.01 -2.53 -3.60
N ASN A 157 3.69 -3.78 -3.24
CA ASN A 157 3.19 -4.77 -4.19
C ASN A 157 1.80 -4.38 -4.74
N LEU A 158 0.94 -3.79 -3.91
CA LEU A 158 -0.35 -3.28 -4.33
C LEU A 158 -0.20 -2.16 -5.37
N ALA A 159 0.70 -1.20 -5.16
CA ALA A 159 0.96 -0.13 -6.11
C ALA A 159 1.38 -0.67 -7.49
N TYR A 160 2.20 -1.72 -7.53
CA TYR A 160 2.53 -2.44 -8.76
C TYR A 160 1.30 -3.02 -9.45
N HIS A 161 0.44 -3.74 -8.72
CA HIS A 161 -0.78 -4.30 -9.30
C HIS A 161 -1.73 -3.23 -9.81
N LEU A 162 -1.75 -2.06 -9.17
CA LEU A 162 -2.53 -0.90 -9.61
C LEU A 162 -1.92 -0.14 -10.79
N GLY A 163 -0.70 -0.51 -11.23
CA GLY A 163 -0.09 0.02 -12.45
C GLY A 163 0.92 1.14 -12.25
N ALA A 164 1.44 1.32 -11.03
CA ALA A 164 2.47 2.30 -10.78
C ALA A 164 3.69 2.14 -11.71
N ARG A 165 4.17 3.25 -12.28
CA ARG A 165 5.45 3.31 -13.00
C ARG A 165 6.60 3.71 -12.09
N LYS A 166 6.32 4.55 -11.10
CA LYS A 166 7.26 4.97 -10.06
C LYS A 166 6.55 4.94 -8.72
N ILE A 167 7.23 4.43 -7.70
CA ILE A 167 6.73 4.36 -6.32
C ILE A 167 7.63 5.23 -5.45
N VAL A 168 7.03 6.14 -4.69
CA VAL A 168 7.73 7.03 -3.76
C VAL A 168 7.36 6.67 -2.33
N LEU A 169 8.34 6.33 -1.51
CA LEU A 169 8.16 5.92 -0.13
C LEU A 169 8.31 7.11 0.82
N PHE A 170 7.30 7.33 1.67
CA PHE A 170 7.28 8.31 2.75
C PHE A 170 7.06 7.57 4.07
N GLY A 171 7.95 7.73 5.04
CA GLY A 171 7.80 7.09 6.35
C GLY A 171 7.82 5.56 6.32
N ILE A 172 8.53 4.97 5.38
CA ILE A 172 8.82 3.53 5.32
C ILE A 172 10.26 3.32 5.82
N ASP A 173 10.47 3.60 7.10
CA ASP A 173 11.81 3.79 7.68
C ASP A 173 12.56 2.48 7.93
N MET A 174 11.85 1.36 8.10
CA MET A 174 12.38 0.01 8.34
C MET A 174 13.34 -0.10 9.55
N GLN A 175 13.27 0.87 10.47
CA GLN A 175 14.07 0.90 11.71
C GLN A 175 13.38 1.72 12.78
N ILE A 176 13.92 1.62 13.99
CA ILE A 176 13.56 2.46 15.14
C ILE A 176 14.37 3.75 15.06
N ALA A 177 13.77 4.89 15.35
CA ALA A 177 14.49 6.16 15.45
C ALA A 177 15.46 6.19 16.65
N ALA A 178 16.41 7.11 16.63
CA ALA A 178 17.42 7.24 17.69
C ALA A 178 16.80 7.56 19.08
N ASP A 179 15.65 8.22 19.11
CA ASP A 179 14.86 8.50 20.33
C ASP A 179 13.98 7.33 20.77
N GLY A 180 14.07 6.17 20.11
CA GLY A 180 13.27 4.97 20.39
C GLY A 180 11.88 4.98 19.74
N ALA A 181 11.51 6.02 18.98
CA ALA A 181 10.22 6.07 18.31
C ALA A 181 10.13 5.04 17.20
N THR A 182 9.01 4.33 17.12
CA THR A 182 8.69 3.36 16.07
C THR A 182 7.69 3.90 15.06
N GLN A 183 7.01 5.00 15.39
CA GLN A 183 5.95 5.63 14.60
C GLN A 183 6.03 7.15 14.75
N TRP A 184 5.50 7.90 13.77
CA TRP A 184 5.34 9.36 13.86
C TRP A 184 4.30 9.79 14.92
N HIS A 185 3.45 8.86 15.39
CA HIS A 185 2.36 9.08 16.35
C HIS A 185 2.45 8.10 17.53
N THR A 186 1.75 8.43 18.63
CA THR A 186 1.71 7.63 19.87
C THR A 186 0.49 6.69 19.97
N LYS A 187 -0.38 6.68 18.96
CA LYS A 187 -1.68 5.98 19.00
C LYS A 187 -1.60 4.47 18.75
N HIS A 188 -0.44 3.93 18.38
CA HIS A 188 -0.30 2.51 18.09
C HIS A 188 -0.35 1.68 19.37
N LYS A 189 -1.38 0.86 19.56
CA LYS A 189 -1.58 0.04 20.77
C LYS A 189 -0.59 -1.12 20.90
N ARG A 190 0.10 -1.48 19.83
CA ARG A 190 1.17 -2.47 19.79
C ARG A 190 2.42 -1.85 19.19
N GLN A 191 3.49 -1.78 19.97
CA GLN A 191 4.78 -1.41 19.40
C GLN A 191 5.28 -2.51 18.47
N THR A 192 5.91 -2.11 17.38
CA THR A 192 6.65 -3.03 16.52
C THR A 192 7.92 -3.46 17.28
N TYR A 193 8.10 -4.75 17.46
CA TYR A 193 9.32 -5.27 18.09
C TYR A 193 10.53 -5.02 17.19
N ALA A 194 11.64 -4.55 17.78
CA ALA A 194 12.89 -4.29 17.05
C ALA A 194 13.35 -5.48 16.20
N ALA A 195 13.20 -6.70 16.71
CA ALA A 195 13.52 -7.94 16.02
C ALA A 195 12.73 -8.20 14.71
N ASN A 196 11.67 -7.43 14.45
CA ASN A 196 10.91 -7.56 13.21
C ASN A 196 11.48 -6.75 12.06
N TYR A 197 12.18 -5.65 12.34
CA TYR A 197 12.66 -4.74 11.27
C TYR A 197 13.61 -5.40 10.27
N PRO A 198 14.56 -6.28 10.65
CA PRO A 198 15.41 -6.94 9.66
C PRO A 198 14.62 -7.73 8.62
N LYS A 199 13.58 -8.47 9.03
CA LYS A 199 12.75 -9.23 8.09
C LYS A 199 11.84 -8.32 7.24
N PHE A 200 11.38 -7.19 7.79
CA PHE A 200 10.61 -6.19 7.03
C PHE A 200 11.50 -5.54 5.97
N ALA A 201 12.69 -5.10 6.36
CA ALA A 201 13.67 -4.55 5.44
C ALA A 201 14.02 -5.54 4.32
N ALA A 202 14.33 -6.80 4.66
CA ALA A 202 14.63 -7.84 3.66
C ALA A 202 13.46 -8.07 2.69
N SER A 203 12.22 -8.07 3.19
CA SER A 203 11.01 -8.22 2.38
C SER A 203 10.80 -7.03 1.43
N LEU A 204 11.05 -5.81 1.92
CA LEU A 204 10.97 -4.61 1.09
C LEU A 204 12.08 -4.57 0.04
N THR A 205 13.34 -4.87 0.42
CA THR A 205 14.47 -5.00 -0.52
C THR A 205 14.15 -5.96 -1.65
N GLN A 206 13.64 -7.15 -1.35
CA GLN A 206 13.22 -8.11 -2.36
C GLN A 206 12.18 -7.50 -3.32
N SER A 207 11.20 -6.77 -2.78
CA SER A 207 10.17 -6.11 -3.60
C SER A 207 10.77 -5.03 -4.50
N VAL A 208 11.66 -4.20 -3.97
CA VAL A 208 12.31 -3.10 -4.74
C VAL A 208 13.13 -3.68 -5.89
N LEU A 209 14.03 -4.63 -5.61
CA LEU A 209 14.86 -5.26 -6.64
C LEU A 209 14.00 -5.93 -7.74
N LYS A 210 12.90 -6.59 -7.34
CA LYS A 210 11.98 -7.19 -8.31
C LYS A 210 11.30 -6.13 -9.16
N LEU A 211 10.81 -5.05 -8.56
CA LEU A 211 10.14 -3.96 -9.26
C LEU A 211 11.06 -3.29 -10.26
N GLU A 212 12.31 -3.01 -9.91
CA GLU A 212 13.31 -2.46 -10.81
C GLU A 212 13.56 -3.37 -12.00
N SER A 213 13.63 -4.69 -11.80
CA SER A 213 13.73 -5.66 -12.90
C SER A 213 12.53 -5.67 -13.84
N LEU A 214 11.39 -5.13 -13.38
CA LEU A 214 10.14 -4.98 -14.14
C LEU A 214 9.96 -3.56 -14.72
N GLY A 215 10.98 -2.69 -14.60
CA GLY A 215 10.94 -1.31 -15.08
C GLY A 215 10.13 -0.36 -14.20
N VAL A 216 9.82 -0.73 -12.94
CA VAL A 216 9.15 0.13 -11.97
C VAL A 216 10.16 0.67 -10.98
N ARG A 217 10.44 1.96 -11.04
CA ARG A 217 11.39 2.62 -10.14
C ARG A 217 10.79 2.80 -8.75
N VAL A 218 11.56 2.48 -7.71
CA VAL A 218 11.19 2.71 -6.31
C VAL A 218 12.21 3.65 -5.67
N VAL A 219 11.74 4.74 -5.09
CA VAL A 219 12.57 5.73 -4.40
C VAL A 219 11.96 6.09 -3.05
N ARG A 220 12.71 6.75 -2.19
CA ARG A 220 12.21 7.28 -0.92
C ARG A 220 12.37 8.80 -0.87
N ALA A 221 11.40 9.48 -0.28
CA ALA A 221 11.42 10.92 -0.05
C ALA A 221 11.82 11.27 1.39
N THR A 222 11.84 10.29 2.30
CA THR A 222 12.25 10.45 3.70
C THR A 222 13.36 9.46 4.06
N ALA A 223 14.20 9.84 5.01
CA ALA A 223 15.24 9.01 5.59
C ALA A 223 14.89 8.70 7.06
N PRO A 224 15.24 7.53 7.57
CA PRO A 224 15.97 6.46 6.89
C PRO A 224 15.10 5.63 5.92
N GLY A 225 15.56 4.46 5.54
CA GLY A 225 14.90 3.48 4.67
C GLY A 225 15.92 2.47 4.21
N ILE A 226 15.59 1.66 3.23
CA ILE A 226 16.50 0.68 2.67
C ILE A 226 17.38 1.30 1.57
N PRO A 227 18.65 0.86 1.42
CA PRO A 227 19.57 1.41 0.41
C PRO A 227 19.09 1.23 -1.02
N GLU A 228 18.42 0.12 -1.33
CA GLU A 228 17.92 -0.23 -2.65
C GLU A 228 16.84 0.75 -3.17
N ALA A 229 16.16 1.48 -2.28
CA ALA A 229 15.30 2.60 -2.63
C ALA A 229 16.07 3.92 -2.38
N PRO A 230 16.70 4.55 -3.40
CA PRO A 230 17.51 5.76 -3.21
C PRO A 230 16.69 6.92 -2.67
N LEU A 231 17.32 7.76 -1.84
CA LEU A 231 16.73 9.01 -1.36
C LEU A 231 16.76 10.03 -2.50
N GLU A 232 15.62 10.60 -2.83
CA GLU A 232 15.48 11.65 -3.82
C GLU A 232 14.90 12.93 -3.20
N THR A 233 15.19 14.08 -3.82
CA THR A 233 14.49 15.33 -3.48
C THR A 233 13.01 15.25 -3.84
N ILE A 234 12.20 16.11 -3.24
CA ILE A 234 10.75 16.09 -3.51
C ILE A 234 10.47 16.33 -5.00
N GLU A 235 11.23 17.21 -5.66
CA GLU A 235 11.11 17.48 -7.08
C GLU A 235 11.43 16.24 -7.92
N GLN A 236 12.51 15.55 -7.63
CA GLN A 236 12.92 14.32 -8.31
C GLN A 236 11.92 13.19 -8.11
N CYS A 237 11.34 13.09 -6.89
CA CYS A 237 10.33 12.07 -6.58
C CYS A 237 9.15 12.08 -7.55
N PHE A 238 8.71 13.27 -7.97
CA PHE A 238 7.53 13.43 -8.84
C PHE A 238 7.87 13.58 -10.33
N GLN A 239 9.14 13.59 -10.70
CA GLN A 239 9.55 13.49 -12.10
C GLN A 239 9.37 12.04 -12.57
N VAL A 240 8.66 11.86 -13.67
CA VAL A 240 8.61 10.60 -14.42
C VAL A 240 9.69 10.72 -15.48
N GLY A 241 10.76 9.96 -15.35
CA GLY A 241 11.81 9.91 -16.37
C GLY A 241 11.20 9.58 -17.74
N SER A 242 11.67 10.26 -18.75
CA SER A 242 11.36 10.02 -20.16
C SER A 242 11.77 8.61 -20.59
#